data_402ca70610be2e250b8660aad413a9dd
#
_entry.id   402ca70610be2e250b8660aad413a9dd
#
_cell.length_a   1.000
_cell.length_b   1.000
_cell.length_c   1.000
_cell.angle_alpha   90.00
_cell.angle_beta   90.00
_cell.angle_gamma   90.00
#
_symmetry.space_group_name_H-M   'P 1'
#
loop_
_entity.id
_entity.type
_entity.pdbx_description
1 polymer ?
#
loop_
_entity_poly.entity_id
_entity_poly.type
_entity_poly.pdbx_seq_one_letter_code
_entity_poly.pdbx_strand_id
1 'polypeptide(L)'
;MEQVKKEKPDLVLLDVMMPDISGFEVAQQMKADPEMAEIPIIFLTALNSTADIVKGFQVGGNDFISKPFNKEELIIRVTHQISLVAAKRIIVAQTEELRKTIMGRDKLYSVIAHDLRSPMGSIKMVLNMLILNLPSETIGEEMYELLTMANQTTEDVFSLLDNLLKWTKSQIGKLKVVYQDINMVEVVEGVSEIFTMVASLKNIKIVQDVPVAV
;
A
#
# COMPACT_ATOMS: atom_id res chain seq x y z
N MET A 1 -33.87 -17.17 -5.20
CA MET A 1 -32.48 -16.98 -5.67
C MET A 1 -32.40 -16.15 -6.94
N GLU A 2 -33.08 -16.53 -8.03
CA GLU A 2 -33.06 -15.77 -9.30
C GLU A 2 -33.50 -14.31 -9.16
N GLN A 3 -34.53 -14.07 -8.34
CA GLN A 3 -35.00 -12.70 -8.10
C GLN A 3 -33.96 -11.83 -7.39
N VAL A 4 -33.22 -12.38 -6.42
CA VAL A 4 -32.14 -11.67 -5.71
C VAL A 4 -31.01 -11.30 -6.67
N LYS A 5 -30.64 -12.20 -7.58
CA LYS A 5 -29.63 -11.92 -8.62
C LYS A 5 -30.07 -10.81 -9.57
N LYS A 6 -31.34 -10.84 -9.96
CA LYS A 6 -31.91 -9.85 -10.89
C LYS A 6 -32.04 -8.47 -10.26
N GLU A 7 -32.60 -8.40 -9.05
CA GLU A 7 -32.90 -7.12 -8.37
C GLU A 7 -31.70 -6.51 -7.65
N LYS A 8 -30.70 -7.31 -7.28
CA LYS A 8 -29.50 -6.92 -6.52
C LYS A 8 -29.84 -6.02 -5.31
N PRO A 9 -30.67 -6.49 -4.38
CA PRO A 9 -31.10 -5.67 -3.25
C PRO A 9 -29.94 -5.31 -2.33
N ASP A 10 -30.05 -4.17 -1.64
CA ASP A 10 -29.05 -3.72 -0.65
C ASP A 10 -29.13 -4.50 0.66
N LEU A 11 -30.21 -5.25 0.90
CA LEU A 11 -30.39 -6.10 2.08
C LEU A 11 -31.51 -7.11 1.81
N VAL A 12 -31.40 -8.29 2.43
CA VAL A 12 -32.44 -9.32 2.40
C VAL A 12 -32.96 -9.57 3.83
N LEU A 13 -34.28 -9.46 3.99
CA LEU A 13 -34.98 -9.99 5.16
C LEU A 13 -35.40 -11.42 4.85
N LEU A 14 -34.93 -12.38 5.64
CA LEU A 14 -35.10 -13.80 5.35
C LEU A 14 -35.76 -14.52 6.53
N ASP A 15 -36.94 -15.05 6.31
CA ASP A 15 -37.59 -15.92 7.31
C ASP A 15 -36.82 -17.23 7.45
N VAL A 16 -36.54 -17.62 8.68
CA VAL A 16 -35.87 -18.91 8.95
C VAL A 16 -36.80 -20.08 8.69
N MET A 17 -38.07 -19.94 9.06
CA MET A 17 -39.08 -21.00 8.95
C MET A 17 -39.94 -20.81 7.69
N MET A 18 -39.49 -21.34 6.59
CA MET A 18 -40.23 -21.34 5.33
C MET A 18 -40.62 -22.79 4.95
N PRO A 19 -41.73 -22.99 4.21
CA PRO A 19 -42.03 -24.25 3.58
C PRO A 19 -40.90 -24.65 2.61
N ASP A 20 -40.65 -25.93 2.46
CA ASP A 20 -39.73 -26.54 1.49
C ASP A 20 -38.24 -26.35 1.75
N ILE A 21 -37.77 -25.14 2.13
CA ILE A 21 -36.35 -24.86 2.35
C ILE A 21 -36.17 -23.93 3.56
N SER A 22 -35.19 -24.21 4.41
CA SER A 22 -34.86 -23.35 5.54
C SER A 22 -34.19 -22.03 5.10
N GLY A 23 -34.52 -20.91 5.77
CA GLY A 23 -33.80 -19.64 5.53
C GLY A 23 -32.29 -19.76 5.75
N PHE A 24 -31.82 -20.64 6.61
CA PHE A 24 -30.37 -20.90 6.77
C PHE A 24 -29.74 -21.52 5.52
N GLU A 25 -30.43 -22.43 4.85
CA GLU A 25 -29.96 -23.04 3.60
C GLU A 25 -29.96 -22.02 2.45
N VAL A 26 -30.98 -21.16 2.38
CA VAL A 26 -31.00 -20.04 1.43
C VAL A 26 -29.84 -19.09 1.67
N ALA A 27 -29.58 -18.72 2.92
CA ALA A 27 -28.44 -17.86 3.28
C ALA A 27 -27.10 -18.47 2.89
N GLN A 28 -26.90 -19.76 3.16
CA GLN A 28 -25.69 -20.49 2.80
C GLN A 28 -25.47 -20.51 1.27
N GLN A 29 -26.52 -20.72 0.49
CA GLN A 29 -26.46 -20.65 -0.97
C GLN A 29 -26.15 -19.24 -1.47
N MET A 30 -26.76 -18.19 -0.86
CA MET A 30 -26.46 -16.80 -1.20
C MET A 30 -25.00 -16.45 -0.91
N LYS A 31 -24.46 -16.89 0.24
CA LYS A 31 -23.08 -16.60 0.64
C LYS A 31 -22.02 -17.39 -0.14
N ALA A 32 -22.41 -18.52 -0.72
CA ALA A 32 -21.57 -19.29 -1.63
C ALA A 32 -21.48 -18.69 -3.05
N ASP A 33 -22.41 -17.81 -3.42
CA ASP A 33 -22.43 -17.18 -4.73
C ASP A 33 -21.74 -15.80 -4.69
N PRO A 34 -20.63 -15.58 -5.44
CA PRO A 34 -19.89 -14.33 -5.43
C PRO A 34 -20.75 -13.08 -5.76
N GLU A 35 -21.81 -13.21 -6.55
CA GLU A 35 -22.69 -12.09 -6.90
C GLU A 35 -23.61 -11.67 -5.75
N MET A 36 -23.87 -12.56 -4.79
CA MET A 36 -24.80 -12.33 -3.68
C MET A 36 -24.10 -12.36 -2.30
N ALA A 37 -22.86 -12.84 -2.22
CA ALA A 37 -22.14 -13.04 -0.96
C ALA A 37 -22.07 -11.78 -0.09
N GLU A 38 -21.96 -10.62 -0.70
CA GLU A 38 -21.84 -9.32 -0.01
C GLU A 38 -23.17 -8.74 0.44
N ILE A 39 -24.33 -9.27 -0.03
CA ILE A 39 -25.64 -8.77 0.36
C ILE A 39 -25.90 -9.14 1.82
N PRO A 40 -26.17 -8.20 2.73
CA PRO A 40 -26.47 -8.51 4.11
C PRO A 40 -27.82 -9.20 4.26
N ILE A 41 -27.88 -10.14 5.20
CA ILE A 41 -29.05 -10.94 5.51
C ILE A 41 -29.45 -10.68 6.96
N ILE A 42 -30.68 -10.25 7.20
CA ILE A 42 -31.28 -10.21 8.53
C ILE A 42 -32.29 -11.35 8.60
N PHE A 43 -32.11 -12.26 9.52
CA PHE A 43 -33.03 -13.35 9.75
C PHE A 43 -34.26 -12.88 10.54
N LEU A 44 -35.45 -13.29 10.09
CA LEU A 44 -36.70 -13.18 10.83
C LEU A 44 -37.01 -14.56 11.44
N THR A 45 -37.05 -14.68 12.75
CA THR A 45 -37.12 -15.99 13.38
C THR A 45 -38.06 -16.02 14.60
N ALA A 46 -38.75 -17.12 14.77
CA ALA A 46 -39.40 -17.47 16.04
C ALA A 46 -38.50 -18.32 16.95
N LEU A 47 -37.31 -18.71 16.46
CA LEU A 47 -36.35 -19.51 17.19
C LEU A 47 -35.54 -18.59 18.12
N ASN A 48 -35.57 -18.88 19.41
CA ASN A 48 -34.93 -18.07 20.44
C ASN A 48 -33.76 -18.83 21.13
N SER A 49 -33.39 -20.01 20.62
CA SER A 49 -32.28 -20.75 21.19
C SER A 49 -30.93 -20.12 20.81
N THR A 50 -29.99 -20.12 21.74
CA THR A 50 -28.61 -19.67 21.47
C THR A 50 -27.97 -20.44 20.31
N ALA A 51 -28.31 -21.72 20.15
CA ALA A 51 -27.81 -22.55 19.06
C ALA A 51 -28.27 -22.07 17.68
N ASP A 52 -29.52 -21.64 17.54
CA ASP A 52 -30.07 -21.14 16.28
C ASP A 52 -29.45 -19.80 15.92
N ILE A 53 -29.24 -18.93 16.91
CA ILE A 53 -28.57 -17.64 16.72
C ILE A 53 -27.13 -17.86 16.22
N VAL A 54 -26.37 -18.71 16.88
CA VAL A 54 -24.99 -19.05 16.48
C VAL A 54 -24.97 -19.63 15.06
N LYS A 55 -25.89 -20.58 14.76
CA LYS A 55 -26.03 -21.14 13.42
C LYS A 55 -26.30 -20.07 12.37
N GLY A 56 -27.18 -19.11 12.66
CA GLY A 56 -27.50 -18.02 11.74
C GLY A 56 -26.27 -17.17 11.37
N PHE A 57 -25.43 -16.84 12.34
CA PHE A 57 -24.17 -16.14 12.06
C PHE A 57 -23.16 -17.01 11.30
N GLN A 58 -23.06 -18.30 11.63
CA GLN A 58 -22.15 -19.23 10.94
C GLN A 58 -22.47 -19.42 9.45
N VAL A 59 -23.75 -19.35 9.06
CA VAL A 59 -24.17 -19.42 7.67
C VAL A 59 -24.10 -18.06 6.94
N GLY A 60 -23.58 -17.03 7.62
CA GLY A 60 -23.32 -15.71 7.03
C GLY A 60 -24.43 -14.69 7.22
N GLY A 61 -25.37 -14.92 8.13
CA GLY A 61 -26.33 -13.88 8.56
C GLY A 61 -25.63 -12.70 9.25
N ASN A 62 -26.14 -11.49 9.01
CA ASN A 62 -25.57 -10.26 9.56
C ASN A 62 -26.28 -9.79 10.83
N ASP A 63 -27.56 -10.14 10.97
CA ASP A 63 -28.39 -9.83 12.15
C ASP A 63 -29.63 -10.74 12.16
N PHE A 64 -30.40 -10.66 13.25
CA PHE A 64 -31.68 -11.38 13.34
C PHE A 64 -32.70 -10.58 14.17
N ILE A 65 -33.96 -10.83 13.90
CA ILE A 65 -35.11 -10.20 14.55
C ILE A 65 -36.04 -11.31 15.00
N SER A 66 -36.34 -11.38 16.29
CA SER A 66 -37.26 -12.36 16.87
C SER A 66 -38.72 -11.97 16.59
N LYS A 67 -39.51 -12.95 16.17
CA LYS A 67 -40.98 -12.80 16.04
C LYS A 67 -41.65 -13.03 17.40
N PRO A 68 -42.67 -12.24 17.78
CA PRO A 68 -43.19 -11.07 17.09
C PRO A 68 -42.28 -9.85 17.31
N PHE A 69 -42.02 -9.09 16.22
CA PHE A 69 -41.24 -7.87 16.26
C PHE A 69 -42.10 -6.62 16.08
N ASN A 70 -41.67 -5.48 16.56
CA ASN A 70 -42.28 -4.22 16.30
C ASN A 70 -41.66 -3.49 15.11
N LYS A 71 -42.37 -2.49 14.58
CA LYS A 71 -41.91 -1.74 13.42
C LYS A 71 -40.64 -0.94 13.69
N GLU A 72 -40.48 -0.42 14.88
CA GLU A 72 -39.34 0.40 15.29
C GLU A 72 -38.07 -0.43 15.33
N GLU A 73 -38.12 -1.63 15.90
CA GLU A 73 -36.98 -2.55 15.93
C GLU A 73 -36.54 -2.95 14.52
N LEU A 74 -37.48 -3.31 13.66
CA LEU A 74 -37.19 -3.66 12.26
C LEU A 74 -36.49 -2.50 11.54
N ILE A 75 -37.04 -1.28 11.64
CA ILE A 75 -36.48 -0.09 10.98
C ILE A 75 -35.05 0.18 11.49
N ILE A 76 -34.81 0.15 12.80
CA ILE A 76 -33.48 0.41 13.37
C ILE A 76 -32.45 -0.59 12.83
N ARG A 77 -32.75 -1.89 12.86
CA ARG A 77 -31.83 -2.93 12.39
C ARG A 77 -31.55 -2.84 10.88
N VAL A 78 -32.60 -2.64 10.09
CA VAL A 78 -32.46 -2.47 8.63
C VAL A 78 -31.63 -1.22 8.32
N THR A 79 -31.94 -0.07 8.93
CA THR A 79 -31.19 1.17 8.73
C THR A 79 -29.72 1.02 9.12
N HIS A 80 -29.44 0.33 10.23
CA HIS A 80 -28.08 0.05 10.67
C HIS A 80 -27.29 -0.77 9.63
N GLN A 81 -27.89 -1.86 9.14
CA GLN A 81 -27.21 -2.71 8.13
C GLN A 81 -27.01 -1.97 6.80
N ILE A 82 -27.99 -1.19 6.35
CA ILE A 82 -27.85 -0.36 5.14
C ILE A 82 -26.74 0.69 5.31
N SER A 83 -26.65 1.31 6.49
CA SER A 83 -25.56 2.27 6.79
C SER A 83 -24.19 1.62 6.74
N LEU A 84 -24.04 0.40 7.25
CA LEU A 84 -22.78 -0.37 7.16
C LEU A 84 -22.40 -0.69 5.71
N VAL A 85 -23.37 -1.10 4.88
CA VAL A 85 -23.14 -1.33 3.43
C VAL A 85 -22.70 -0.05 2.73
N ALA A 86 -23.38 1.07 3.00
CA ALA A 86 -23.03 2.36 2.42
C ALA A 86 -21.61 2.80 2.83
N ALA A 87 -21.26 2.68 4.13
CA ALA A 87 -19.92 2.99 4.62
C ALA A 87 -18.85 2.10 3.97
N LYS A 88 -19.10 0.79 3.85
CA LYS A 88 -18.18 -0.15 3.16
C LYS A 88 -17.95 0.26 1.71
N ARG A 89 -19.01 0.62 0.96
CA ARG A 89 -18.91 1.08 -0.43
C ARG A 89 -18.06 2.35 -0.56
N ILE A 90 -18.25 3.31 0.35
CA ILE A 90 -17.45 4.55 0.37
C ILE A 90 -15.98 4.24 0.61
N ILE A 91 -15.66 3.42 1.61
CA ILE A 91 -14.30 3.02 1.94
C ILE A 91 -13.62 2.33 0.74
N VAL A 92 -14.30 1.40 0.09
CA VAL A 92 -13.76 0.70 -1.09
C VAL A 92 -13.49 1.68 -2.24
N ALA A 93 -14.43 2.60 -2.52
CA ALA A 93 -14.28 3.59 -3.57
C ALA A 93 -13.10 4.54 -3.29
N GLN A 94 -12.99 5.05 -2.05
CA GLN A 94 -11.87 5.93 -1.64
C GLN A 94 -10.52 5.21 -1.68
N THR A 95 -10.48 3.94 -1.27
CA THR A 95 -9.26 3.14 -1.32
C THR A 95 -8.78 2.95 -2.76
N GLU A 96 -9.69 2.69 -3.70
CA GLU A 96 -9.32 2.53 -5.11
C GLU A 96 -8.88 3.86 -5.75
N GLU A 97 -9.53 4.97 -5.40
CA GLU A 97 -9.12 6.31 -5.85
C GLU A 97 -7.71 6.67 -5.32
N LEU A 98 -7.48 6.44 -4.03
CA LEU A 98 -6.16 6.65 -3.41
C LEU A 98 -5.08 5.79 -4.07
N ARG A 99 -5.40 4.52 -4.35
CA ARG A 99 -4.48 3.61 -5.05
C ARG A 99 -4.10 4.13 -6.43
N LYS A 100 -5.06 4.61 -7.22
CA LYS A 100 -4.83 5.22 -8.53
C LYS A 100 -3.94 6.47 -8.44
N THR A 101 -4.21 7.32 -7.46
CA THR A 101 -3.43 8.55 -7.22
C THR A 101 -1.97 8.22 -6.89
N ILE A 102 -1.74 7.27 -5.97
CA ILE A 102 -0.39 6.82 -5.61
C ILE A 102 0.35 6.25 -6.83
N MET A 103 -0.31 5.37 -7.60
CA MET A 103 0.30 4.80 -8.80
C MET A 103 0.64 5.85 -9.86
N GLY A 104 -0.23 6.85 -10.04
CA GLY A 104 0.01 7.98 -10.94
C GLY A 104 1.21 8.81 -10.53
N ARG A 105 1.31 9.15 -9.25
CA ARG A 105 2.44 9.87 -8.66
C ARG A 105 3.76 9.11 -8.83
N ASP A 106 3.77 7.82 -8.54
CA ASP A 106 4.99 7.00 -8.62
C ASP A 106 5.45 6.84 -10.07
N LYS A 107 4.50 6.71 -11.01
CA LYS A 107 4.81 6.74 -12.44
C LYS A 107 5.43 8.06 -12.87
N LEU A 108 4.89 9.20 -12.40
CA LEU A 108 5.41 10.52 -12.70
C LEU A 108 6.86 10.68 -12.21
N TYR A 109 7.15 10.28 -10.97
CA TYR A 109 8.52 10.32 -10.43
C TYR A 109 9.48 9.46 -11.25
N SER A 110 9.04 8.28 -11.69
CA SER A 110 9.86 7.40 -12.54
C SER A 110 10.19 8.04 -13.90
N VAL A 111 9.22 8.71 -14.51
CA VAL A 111 9.44 9.41 -15.80
C VAL A 111 10.38 10.59 -15.60
N ILE A 112 10.13 11.46 -14.63
CA ILE A 112 10.97 12.63 -14.36
C ILE A 112 12.42 12.21 -14.09
N ALA A 113 12.64 11.22 -13.20
CA ALA A 113 13.99 10.78 -12.90
C ALA A 113 14.70 10.14 -14.09
N HIS A 114 13.97 9.43 -14.95
CA HIS A 114 14.52 8.88 -16.20
C HIS A 114 14.94 10.00 -17.16
N ASP A 115 14.07 10.98 -17.37
CA ASP A 115 14.29 12.05 -18.35
C ASP A 115 15.35 13.06 -17.89
N LEU A 116 15.56 13.19 -16.57
CA LEU A 116 16.66 13.98 -16.02
C LEU A 116 18.01 13.24 -16.04
N ARG A 117 18.01 11.91 -15.99
CA ARG A 117 19.25 11.12 -16.01
C ARG A 117 20.07 11.37 -17.29
N SER A 118 19.43 11.46 -18.43
CA SER A 118 20.13 11.64 -19.71
C SER A 118 20.90 12.98 -19.80
N PRO A 119 20.28 14.16 -19.57
CA PRO A 119 20.99 15.43 -19.60
C PRO A 119 22.07 15.52 -18.51
N MET A 120 21.80 14.97 -17.30
CA MET A 120 22.80 14.94 -16.24
C MET A 120 24.01 14.08 -16.59
N GLY A 121 23.80 12.95 -17.28
CA GLY A 121 24.88 12.10 -17.80
C GLY A 121 25.75 12.84 -18.83
N SER A 122 25.13 13.65 -19.68
CA SER A 122 25.85 14.47 -20.66
C SER A 122 26.69 15.58 -19.98
N ILE A 123 26.14 16.26 -18.97
CA ILE A 123 26.85 17.28 -18.19
C ILE A 123 28.05 16.65 -17.49
N LYS A 124 27.86 15.53 -16.81
CA LYS A 124 28.93 14.75 -16.17
C LYS A 124 30.06 14.39 -17.15
N MET A 125 29.70 13.90 -18.32
CA MET A 125 30.68 13.56 -19.37
C MET A 125 31.51 14.75 -19.80
N VAL A 126 30.87 15.93 -20.00
CA VAL A 126 31.56 17.16 -20.40
C VAL A 126 32.48 17.63 -19.27
N LEU A 127 32.03 17.64 -18.02
CA LEU A 127 32.85 18.05 -16.88
C LEU A 127 34.06 17.12 -16.69
N ASN A 128 33.86 15.81 -16.81
CA ASN A 128 34.97 14.87 -16.77
C ASN A 128 35.98 15.09 -17.89
N MET A 129 35.54 15.36 -19.11
CA MET A 129 36.42 15.71 -20.23
C MET A 129 37.21 17.00 -19.97
N LEU A 130 36.58 18.02 -19.40
CA LEU A 130 37.25 19.28 -19.05
C LEU A 130 38.32 19.06 -17.97
N ILE A 131 38.02 18.35 -16.91
CA ILE A 131 38.98 18.02 -15.82
C ILE A 131 40.17 17.22 -16.35
N LEU A 132 39.92 16.23 -17.24
CA LEU A 132 40.99 15.40 -17.80
C LEU A 132 41.89 16.14 -18.78
N ASN A 133 41.38 17.11 -19.52
CA ASN A 133 42.12 17.80 -20.58
C ASN A 133 42.65 19.19 -20.19
N LEU A 134 42.19 19.74 -19.08
CA LEU A 134 42.55 21.09 -18.59
C LEU A 134 43.14 20.96 -17.17
N PRO A 135 44.43 20.62 -17.04
CA PRO A 135 45.08 20.55 -15.74
C PRO A 135 45.14 21.95 -15.07
N SER A 136 45.24 21.96 -13.74
CA SER A 136 45.26 23.19 -12.94
C SER A 136 46.33 24.20 -13.37
N GLU A 137 47.44 23.70 -13.88
CA GLU A 137 48.53 24.53 -14.43
C GLU A 137 48.11 25.38 -15.63
N THR A 138 47.12 24.91 -16.41
CA THR A 138 46.63 25.58 -17.62
C THR A 138 45.53 26.60 -17.34
N ILE A 139 44.66 26.31 -16.40
CA ILE A 139 43.43 27.12 -16.14
C ILE A 139 43.48 27.85 -14.81
N GLY A 140 44.50 27.62 -13.97
CA GLY A 140 44.63 28.14 -12.63
C GLY A 140 43.85 27.31 -11.58
N GLU A 141 44.35 27.34 -10.36
CA GLU A 141 43.78 26.49 -9.26
C GLU A 141 42.29 26.80 -8.98
N GLU A 142 41.93 28.06 -8.93
CA GLU A 142 40.57 28.52 -8.63
C GLU A 142 39.56 27.95 -9.66
N MET A 143 39.88 27.99 -10.95
CA MET A 143 39.02 27.47 -12.00
C MET A 143 38.96 25.92 -11.97
N TYR A 144 40.07 25.26 -11.64
CA TYR A 144 40.09 23.81 -11.50
C TYR A 144 39.27 23.35 -10.29
N GLU A 145 39.31 24.05 -9.16
CA GLU A 145 38.44 23.80 -8.01
C GLU A 145 36.97 23.96 -8.33
N LEU A 146 36.58 25.02 -9.08
CA LEU A 146 35.21 25.22 -9.53
C LEU A 146 34.71 24.08 -10.44
N LEU A 147 35.54 23.62 -11.40
CA LEU A 147 35.20 22.47 -12.25
C LEU A 147 35.03 21.18 -11.44
N THR A 148 35.89 20.96 -10.48
CA THR A 148 35.83 19.78 -9.59
C THR A 148 34.58 19.82 -8.72
N MET A 149 34.24 20.97 -8.17
CA MET A 149 33.01 21.16 -7.39
C MET A 149 31.74 20.96 -8.24
N ALA A 150 31.75 21.48 -9.49
CA ALA A 150 30.63 21.28 -10.43
C ALA A 150 30.46 19.79 -10.80
N ASN A 151 31.59 19.09 -10.99
CA ASN A 151 31.55 17.66 -11.28
C ASN A 151 31.01 16.87 -10.08
N GLN A 152 31.47 17.17 -8.87
CA GLN A 152 30.98 16.52 -7.65
C GLN A 152 29.47 16.77 -7.48
N THR A 153 29.01 18.02 -7.64
CA THR A 153 27.57 18.34 -7.57
C THR A 153 26.76 17.55 -8.62
N THR A 154 27.30 17.37 -9.81
CA THR A 154 26.66 16.59 -10.86
C THR A 154 26.55 15.11 -10.48
N GLU A 155 27.59 14.52 -9.88
CA GLU A 155 27.59 13.16 -9.34
C GLU A 155 26.52 12.99 -8.24
N ASP A 156 26.43 13.95 -7.34
CA ASP A 156 25.48 13.93 -6.25
C ASP A 156 24.03 13.95 -6.78
N VAL A 157 23.73 14.82 -7.76
CA VAL A 157 22.41 14.87 -8.41
C VAL A 157 22.12 13.56 -9.17
N PHE A 158 23.09 13.01 -9.87
CA PHE A 158 22.93 11.72 -10.56
C PHE A 158 22.60 10.60 -9.58
N SER A 159 23.30 10.56 -8.47
CA SER A 159 23.05 9.60 -7.39
C SER A 159 21.65 9.74 -6.78
N LEU A 160 21.19 10.98 -6.54
CA LEU A 160 19.83 11.26 -6.07
C LEU A 160 18.76 10.76 -7.04
N LEU A 161 18.95 11.00 -8.36
CA LEU A 161 18.03 10.50 -9.39
C LEU A 161 17.99 8.97 -9.42
N ASP A 162 19.13 8.33 -9.28
CA ASP A 162 19.22 6.87 -9.23
C ASP A 162 18.49 6.28 -8.00
N ASN A 163 18.69 6.91 -6.86
CA ASN A 163 18.00 6.53 -5.62
C ASN A 163 16.49 6.77 -5.73
N LEU A 164 16.05 7.86 -6.34
CA LEU A 164 14.62 8.14 -6.59
C LEU A 164 14.00 7.06 -7.50
N LEU A 165 14.71 6.64 -8.56
CA LEU A 165 14.26 5.56 -9.43
C LEU A 165 14.20 4.21 -8.73
N LYS A 166 15.18 3.89 -7.89
CA LYS A 166 15.17 2.67 -7.07
C LYS A 166 14.00 2.68 -6.09
N TRP A 167 13.79 3.81 -5.43
CA TRP A 167 12.68 3.98 -4.50
C TRP A 167 11.32 3.81 -5.18
N THR A 168 11.08 4.45 -6.34
CA THR A 168 9.82 4.32 -7.07
C THR A 168 9.58 2.89 -7.56
N LYS A 169 10.63 2.18 -8.03
CA LYS A 169 10.53 0.76 -8.38
C LYS A 169 10.17 -0.12 -7.19
N SER A 170 10.68 0.21 -5.99
CA SER A 170 10.34 -0.48 -4.75
C SER A 170 8.85 -0.34 -4.41
N GLN A 171 8.32 0.87 -4.48
CA GLN A 171 6.92 1.16 -4.17
C GLN A 171 5.93 0.43 -5.10
N ILE A 172 6.31 0.26 -6.38
CA ILE A 172 5.48 -0.43 -7.37
C ILE A 172 5.62 -1.97 -7.28
N GLY A 173 6.43 -2.48 -6.36
CA GLY A 173 6.68 -3.93 -6.20
C GLY A 173 7.50 -4.52 -7.36
N LYS A 174 8.19 -3.70 -8.15
CA LYS A 174 9.02 -4.13 -9.27
C LYS A 174 10.47 -4.43 -8.89
N LEU A 175 10.86 -4.20 -7.64
CA LEU A 175 12.16 -4.64 -7.14
C LEU A 175 12.15 -6.16 -6.99
N LYS A 176 13.05 -6.81 -7.70
CA LYS A 176 13.35 -8.22 -7.45
C LYS A 176 14.31 -8.29 -6.28
N VAL A 177 13.90 -8.94 -5.21
CA VAL A 177 14.79 -9.27 -4.11
C VAL A 177 15.70 -10.41 -4.58
N VAL A 178 17.00 -10.16 -4.59
CA VAL A 178 17.99 -11.19 -4.85
C VAL A 178 18.61 -11.54 -3.50
N TYR A 179 18.38 -12.77 -3.05
CA TYR A 179 18.97 -13.27 -1.82
C TYR A 179 20.44 -13.60 -2.07
N GLN A 180 21.31 -13.03 -1.27
CA GLN A 180 22.76 -13.31 -1.28
C GLN A 180 23.30 -13.22 0.15
N ASP A 181 24.35 -13.94 0.40
CA ASP A 181 25.08 -13.81 1.66
C ASP A 181 25.77 -12.44 1.69
N ILE A 182 25.54 -11.69 2.76
CA ILE A 182 26.12 -10.36 2.95
C ILE A 182 26.89 -10.33 4.27
N ASN A 183 28.03 -9.66 4.26
CA ASN A 183 28.76 -9.36 5.48
C ASN A 183 28.12 -8.12 6.16
N MET A 184 27.39 -8.35 7.24
CA MET A 184 26.72 -7.28 7.97
C MET A 184 27.69 -6.25 8.55
N VAL A 185 28.94 -6.65 8.87
CA VAL A 185 29.98 -5.73 9.35
C VAL A 185 30.29 -4.70 8.28
N GLU A 186 30.58 -5.14 7.05
CA GLU A 186 30.87 -4.25 5.91
C GLU A 186 29.70 -3.31 5.60
N VAL A 187 28.45 -3.80 5.71
CA VAL A 187 27.27 -2.96 5.50
C VAL A 187 27.14 -1.87 6.56
N VAL A 188 27.34 -2.21 7.85
CA VAL A 188 27.27 -1.26 8.96
C VAL A 188 28.41 -0.25 8.89
N GLU A 189 29.62 -0.69 8.58
CA GLU A 189 30.79 0.18 8.38
C GLU A 189 30.52 1.19 7.25
N GLY A 190 30.09 0.73 6.06
CA GLY A 190 29.81 1.58 4.93
C GLY A 190 28.70 2.61 5.18
N VAL A 191 27.65 2.23 5.94
CA VAL A 191 26.60 3.18 6.34
C VAL A 191 27.14 4.19 7.36
N SER A 192 27.93 3.75 8.32
CA SER A 192 28.50 4.62 9.37
C SER A 192 29.49 5.65 8.82
N GLU A 193 30.29 5.28 7.83
CA GLU A 193 31.22 6.20 7.15
C GLU A 193 30.47 7.40 6.56
N ILE A 194 29.31 7.18 5.93
CA ILE A 194 28.51 8.26 5.34
C ILE A 194 28.10 9.31 6.38
N PHE A 195 27.82 8.89 7.61
CA PHE A 195 27.37 9.77 8.68
C PHE A 195 28.52 10.34 9.54
N THR A 196 29.74 9.80 9.44
CA THR A 196 30.86 10.20 10.29
C THR A 196 31.23 11.67 10.13
N MET A 197 31.22 12.19 8.89
CA MET A 197 31.53 13.60 8.63
C MET A 197 30.45 14.51 9.23
N VAL A 198 29.19 14.18 9.04
CA VAL A 198 28.07 14.98 9.59
C VAL A 198 27.99 14.91 11.11
N ALA A 199 28.31 13.76 11.68
CA ALA A 199 28.37 13.56 13.12
C ALA A 199 29.51 14.37 13.76
N SER A 200 30.69 14.37 13.16
CA SER A 200 31.84 15.14 13.66
C SER A 200 31.57 16.66 13.66
N LEU A 201 30.89 17.20 12.64
CA LEU A 201 30.49 18.60 12.59
C LEU A 201 29.53 19.00 13.73
N LYS A 202 28.82 18.04 14.28
CA LYS A 202 27.89 18.21 15.41
C LYS A 202 28.44 17.75 16.75
N ASN A 203 29.75 17.45 16.83
CA ASN A 203 30.40 16.85 18.01
C ASN A 203 29.74 15.56 18.51
N ILE A 204 29.18 14.77 17.60
CA ILE A 204 28.58 13.47 17.88
C ILE A 204 29.61 12.38 17.51
N LYS A 205 29.86 11.48 18.44
CA LYS A 205 30.72 10.31 18.19
C LYS A 205 29.85 9.10 17.84
N ILE A 206 30.05 8.52 16.66
CA ILE A 206 29.41 7.25 16.27
C ILE A 206 30.22 6.13 16.88
N VAL A 207 29.59 5.27 17.66
CA VAL A 207 30.17 4.07 18.24
C VAL A 207 29.48 2.87 17.60
N GLN A 208 30.27 1.97 17.02
CA GLN A 208 29.77 0.73 16.42
C GLN A 208 30.05 -0.42 17.40
N ASP A 209 29.01 -1.17 17.70
CA ASP A 209 29.10 -2.42 18.45
C ASP A 209 28.50 -3.55 17.60
N VAL A 210 29.29 -4.04 16.67
CA VAL A 210 28.89 -5.12 15.77
C VAL A 210 29.54 -6.40 16.25
N PRO A 211 28.77 -7.41 16.68
CA PRO A 211 29.34 -8.66 17.10
C PRO A 211 30.06 -9.30 15.89
N VAL A 212 31.34 -9.63 16.10
CA VAL A 212 32.12 -10.40 15.11
C VAL A 212 31.39 -11.73 14.93
N ALA A 213 30.87 -11.97 13.72
CA ALA A 213 30.16 -13.19 13.41
C ALA A 213 31.00 -14.41 13.76
N VAL A 214 30.40 -15.31 14.53
CA VAL A 214 30.90 -16.67 14.77
C VAL A 214 30.58 -17.52 13.55
#